data_7cee7dfe02adae1a9fedf6fa5d57e4d5
#
_entry.id   7cee7dfe02adae1a9fedf6fa5d57e4d5
#
_cell.length_a   1.000
_cell.length_b   1.000
_cell.length_c   1.000
_cell.angle_alpha   90.00
_cell.angle_beta   90.00
_cell.angle_gamma   90.00
#
_symmetry.space_group_name_H-M   'P 1'
#
loop_
_entity.id
_entity.type
_entity.pdbx_description
1 polymer ?
#
loop_
_entity_poly.entity_id
_entity_poly.type
_entity_poly.pdbx_seq_one_letter_code
_entity_poly.pdbx_strand_id
1 'polypeptide(L)'
;MELKVVVDGHSHIVKFPDDIMTQAADYFDMMDNDMNKGYQMSQQWVSNPDTLQRCQIAADKLLTALETQNEKTSQLMAAYILSRMPNTKLVSLSQSGDMSTHDIDDQSDGGFDMSLF
;
A
#
# COMPACT_ATOMS: atom_id res chain seq x y z
N MET A 1 3.97 14.83 1.59
CA MET A 1 2.94 13.84 2.00
C MET A 1 3.57 12.78 2.89
N GLU A 2 2.75 12.07 3.60
CA GLU A 2 3.25 11.01 4.47
C GLU A 2 2.21 9.90 4.61
N LEU A 3 2.68 8.70 4.92
CA LEU A 3 1.85 7.55 5.19
C LEU A 3 2.28 6.94 6.53
N LYS A 4 1.31 6.73 7.42
CA LYS A 4 1.55 6.08 8.68
C LYS A 4 1.49 4.57 8.51
N VAL A 5 2.52 3.88 8.98
CA VAL A 5 2.68 2.43 8.81
C VAL A 5 3.01 1.80 10.15
N VAL A 6 2.37 0.69 10.46
CA VAL A 6 2.63 -0.08 11.68
C VAL A 6 3.14 -1.46 11.30
N VAL A 7 4.26 -1.86 11.89
CA VAL A 7 4.84 -3.19 11.71
C VAL A 7 5.12 -3.75 13.11
N ASP A 8 4.47 -4.86 13.47
CA ASP A 8 4.69 -5.52 14.76
C ASP A 8 4.51 -4.56 15.95
N GLY A 9 3.50 -3.70 15.87
CA GLY A 9 3.23 -2.73 16.92
C GLY A 9 4.15 -1.51 16.92
N HIS A 10 5.11 -1.44 16.01
CA HIS A 10 6.00 -0.29 15.87
C HIS A 10 5.49 0.63 14.77
N SER A 11 5.35 1.91 15.10
CA SER A 11 4.87 2.92 14.13
C SER A 11 6.02 3.50 13.35
N HIS A 12 5.81 3.64 12.04
CA HIS A 12 6.72 4.32 11.15
C HIS A 12 5.93 5.37 10.37
N ILE A 13 6.58 6.47 10.02
CA ILE A 13 5.98 7.46 9.13
C ILE A 13 6.87 7.54 7.90
N VAL A 14 6.31 7.19 6.75
CA VAL A 14 7.02 7.26 5.48
C VAL A 14 6.67 8.59 4.84
N LYS A 15 7.66 9.48 4.77
CA LYS A 15 7.48 10.82 4.19
C LYS A 15 8.03 10.83 2.77
N PHE A 16 7.34 11.53 1.88
CA PHE A 16 7.78 11.67 0.51
C PHE A 16 7.30 13.01 -0.05
N PRO A 17 8.00 13.55 -1.07
CA PRO A 17 7.59 14.82 -1.71
C PRO A 17 6.23 14.66 -2.40
N ASP A 18 5.43 15.72 -2.37
CA ASP A 18 4.11 15.70 -3.01
C ASP A 18 4.21 15.43 -4.51
N ASP A 19 5.26 15.91 -5.15
CA ASP A 19 5.44 15.76 -6.60
C ASP A 19 5.81 14.33 -7.04
N ILE A 20 6.10 13.43 -6.10
CA ILE A 20 6.36 12.04 -6.44
C ILE A 20 5.14 11.40 -7.11
N MET A 21 3.94 11.85 -6.77
CA MET A 21 2.70 11.37 -7.38
C MET A 21 2.70 11.61 -8.88
N THR A 22 3.24 12.75 -9.32
CA THR A 22 3.33 13.08 -10.73
C THR A 22 4.56 12.47 -11.37
N GLN A 23 5.71 12.56 -10.70
CA GLN A 23 6.97 12.10 -11.26
C GLN A 23 7.02 10.58 -11.43
N ALA A 24 6.37 9.85 -10.55
CA ALA A 24 6.36 8.39 -10.60
C ALA A 24 5.11 7.82 -11.26
N ALA A 25 4.27 8.66 -11.88
CA ALA A 25 3.00 8.21 -12.48
C ALA A 25 3.22 7.09 -13.49
N ASP A 26 4.23 7.22 -14.36
CA ASP A 26 4.52 6.19 -15.36
C ASP A 26 4.96 4.88 -14.72
N TYR A 27 5.74 4.98 -13.64
CA TYR A 27 6.16 3.81 -12.89
C TYR A 27 4.96 3.10 -12.24
N PHE A 28 4.02 3.88 -11.70
CA PHE A 28 2.81 3.32 -11.10
C PHE A 28 1.93 2.64 -12.15
N ASP A 29 1.83 3.24 -13.34
CA ASP A 29 1.09 2.64 -14.45
C ASP A 29 1.74 1.34 -14.90
N MET A 30 3.06 1.28 -14.91
CA MET A 30 3.78 0.05 -15.23
C MET A 30 3.50 -1.04 -14.20
N MET A 31 3.46 -0.69 -12.91
CA MET A 31 3.08 -1.63 -11.87
C MET A 31 1.67 -2.18 -12.13
N ASP A 32 0.72 -1.31 -12.44
CA ASP A 32 -0.66 -1.73 -12.72
C ASP A 32 -0.72 -2.64 -13.94
N ASN A 33 0.01 -2.32 -15.00
CA ASN A 33 0.06 -3.17 -16.19
C ASN A 33 0.60 -4.56 -15.89
N ASP A 34 1.64 -4.63 -15.06
CA ASP A 34 2.20 -5.92 -14.65
C ASP A 34 1.17 -6.72 -13.84
N MET A 35 0.46 -6.06 -12.94
CA MET A 35 -0.56 -6.73 -12.12
C MET A 35 -1.81 -7.10 -12.91
N ASN A 36 -2.10 -6.41 -14.02
CA ASN A 36 -3.21 -6.78 -14.91
C ASN A 36 -3.07 -8.19 -15.48
N LYS A 37 -1.86 -8.70 -15.58
CA LYS A 37 -1.56 -10.04 -16.11
C LYS A 37 -1.77 -11.12 -15.07
N GLY A 38 -2.13 -10.75 -13.86
CA GLY A 38 -2.23 -11.65 -12.73
C GLY A 38 -1.01 -11.55 -11.84
N TYR A 39 -1.18 -11.95 -10.60
CA TYR A 39 -0.11 -11.85 -9.61
C TYR A 39 -0.21 -12.98 -8.59
N GLN A 40 0.92 -13.54 -8.23
CA GLN A 40 0.98 -14.56 -7.20
C GLN A 40 0.98 -13.86 -5.84
N MET A 41 -0.19 -13.82 -5.20
CA MET A 41 -0.33 -13.25 -3.86
C MET A 41 -0.09 -14.35 -2.83
N SER A 42 1.18 -14.52 -2.48
CA SER A 42 1.65 -15.58 -1.57
C SER A 42 1.33 -16.95 -2.15
N GLN A 43 0.36 -17.68 -1.64
CA GLN A 43 0.03 -19.02 -2.13
C GLN A 43 -1.10 -19.04 -3.14
N GLN A 44 -1.69 -17.87 -3.43
CA GLN A 44 -2.85 -17.77 -4.31
C GLN A 44 -2.52 -16.97 -5.56
N TRP A 45 -2.85 -17.52 -6.72
CA TRP A 45 -2.80 -16.77 -7.98
C TRP A 45 -4.07 -15.96 -8.14
N VAL A 46 -3.92 -14.65 -8.39
CA VAL A 46 -5.04 -13.74 -8.62
C VAL A 46 -4.92 -13.21 -10.05
N SER A 47 -5.89 -13.54 -10.91
CA SER A 47 -5.80 -13.25 -12.34
C SER A 47 -5.95 -11.77 -12.66
N ASN A 48 -6.62 -11.00 -11.80
CA ASN A 48 -6.80 -9.57 -12.00
C ASN A 48 -7.01 -8.91 -10.64
N PRO A 49 -5.90 -8.60 -9.94
CA PRO A 49 -6.03 -8.01 -8.60
C PRO A 49 -6.86 -6.74 -8.63
N ASP A 50 -7.76 -6.59 -7.67
CA ASP A 50 -8.52 -5.35 -7.50
C ASP A 50 -7.65 -4.29 -6.82
N THR A 51 -8.22 -3.10 -6.61
CA THR A 51 -7.47 -1.97 -6.05
C THR A 51 -6.89 -2.30 -4.67
N LEU A 52 -7.68 -2.91 -3.80
CA LEU A 52 -7.20 -3.30 -2.47
C LEU A 52 -6.07 -4.32 -2.57
N GLN A 53 -6.23 -5.34 -3.41
CA GLN A 53 -5.21 -6.36 -3.58
C GLN A 53 -3.91 -5.77 -4.13
N ARG A 54 -4.00 -4.82 -5.07
CA ARG A 54 -2.82 -4.13 -5.61
C ARG A 54 -2.11 -3.33 -4.53
N CYS A 55 -2.86 -2.69 -3.65
CA CYS A 55 -2.27 -1.97 -2.52
C CYS A 55 -1.66 -2.93 -1.50
N GLN A 56 -2.22 -4.11 -1.33
CA GLN A 56 -1.62 -5.15 -0.48
C GLN A 56 -0.30 -5.66 -1.06
N ILE A 57 -0.22 -5.80 -2.38
CA ILE A 57 1.03 -6.15 -3.07
C ILE A 57 2.07 -5.05 -2.84
N ALA A 58 1.67 -3.78 -3.01
CA ALA A 58 2.57 -2.65 -2.75
C ALA A 58 2.97 -2.59 -1.29
N ALA A 59 2.05 -2.91 -0.37
CA ALA A 59 2.34 -2.95 1.06
C ALA A 59 3.38 -4.02 1.38
N ASP A 60 3.33 -5.16 0.71
CA ASP A 60 4.34 -6.21 0.89
C ASP A 60 5.72 -5.73 0.45
N LYS A 61 5.79 -5.02 -0.68
CA LYS A 61 7.03 -4.41 -1.14
C LYS A 61 7.51 -3.31 -0.18
N LEU A 62 6.58 -2.57 0.41
CA LEU A 62 6.88 -1.57 1.43
C LEU A 62 7.50 -2.22 2.66
N LEU A 63 6.94 -3.33 3.12
CA LEU A 63 7.50 -4.07 4.25
C LEU A 63 8.95 -4.47 3.99
N THR A 64 9.22 -5.07 2.84
CA THR A 64 10.57 -5.47 2.46
C THR A 64 11.50 -4.26 2.41
N ALA A 65 11.01 -3.14 1.86
CA ALA A 65 11.81 -1.92 1.77
C ALA A 65 12.16 -1.37 3.15
N LEU A 66 11.22 -1.43 4.10
CA LEU A 66 11.49 -0.99 5.47
C LEU A 66 12.50 -1.92 6.15
N GLU A 67 12.37 -3.22 5.94
CA GLU A 67 13.29 -4.21 6.53
C GLU A 67 14.71 -4.08 5.98
N THR A 68 14.84 -3.72 4.70
CA THR A 68 16.14 -3.57 4.05
C THR A 68 16.63 -2.13 4.04
N GLN A 69 15.90 -1.22 4.68
CA GLN A 69 16.24 0.20 4.77
C GLN A 69 16.36 0.87 3.39
N ASN A 70 15.53 0.43 2.46
CA ASN A 70 15.47 1.01 1.11
C ASN A 70 14.48 2.15 1.11
N GLU A 71 14.96 3.35 1.43
CA GLU A 71 14.10 4.52 1.60
C GLU A 71 13.35 4.88 0.31
N LYS A 72 14.02 4.83 -0.82
CA LYS A 72 13.41 5.21 -2.09
C LYS A 72 12.23 4.31 -2.44
N THR A 73 12.39 3.00 -2.29
CA THR A 73 11.31 2.06 -2.55
C THR A 73 10.18 2.24 -1.54
N SER A 74 10.51 2.50 -0.26
CA SER A 74 9.49 2.80 0.75
C SER A 74 8.63 3.98 0.34
N GLN A 75 9.26 5.05 -0.14
CA GLN A 75 8.54 6.24 -0.59
C GLN A 75 7.67 5.96 -1.81
N LEU A 76 8.20 5.20 -2.77
CA LEU A 76 7.44 4.86 -3.98
C LEU A 76 6.22 4.01 -3.65
N MET A 77 6.37 3.02 -2.78
CA MET A 77 5.26 2.12 -2.44
C MET A 77 4.20 2.85 -1.60
N ALA A 78 4.63 3.70 -0.66
CA ALA A 78 3.70 4.53 0.11
C ALA A 78 2.92 5.46 -0.82
N ALA A 79 3.60 6.09 -1.77
CA ALA A 79 2.96 6.97 -2.74
C ALA A 79 2.00 6.21 -3.65
N TYR A 80 2.37 4.99 -4.09
CA TYR A 80 1.48 4.16 -4.90
C TYR A 80 0.17 3.89 -4.14
N ILE A 81 0.27 3.48 -2.87
CA ILE A 81 -0.92 3.17 -2.06
C ILE A 81 -1.82 4.40 -1.97
N LEU A 82 -1.25 5.57 -1.66
CA LEU A 82 -2.03 6.80 -1.56
C LEU A 82 -2.58 7.26 -2.90
N SER A 83 -1.91 6.94 -4.02
CA SER A 83 -2.42 7.29 -5.35
C SER A 83 -3.64 6.47 -5.72
N ARG A 84 -3.73 5.23 -5.24
CA ARG A 84 -4.85 4.32 -5.57
C ARG A 84 -5.93 4.31 -4.49
N MET A 85 -5.55 4.55 -3.24
CA MET A 85 -6.47 4.63 -2.11
C MET A 85 -6.17 5.91 -1.33
N PRO A 86 -6.60 7.08 -1.85
CA PRO A 86 -6.18 8.38 -1.29
C PRO A 86 -6.71 8.65 0.13
N ASN A 87 -7.70 7.92 0.58
CA ASN A 87 -8.25 8.09 1.92
C ASN A 87 -7.54 7.22 2.96
N THR A 88 -6.47 6.54 2.57
CA THR A 88 -5.73 5.67 3.49
C THR A 88 -5.14 6.48 4.64
N LYS A 89 -5.44 6.05 5.85
CA LYS A 89 -4.93 6.70 7.07
C LYS A 89 -3.82 5.90 7.73
N LEU A 90 -3.87 4.58 7.59
CA LEU A 90 -2.95 3.69 8.28
C LEU A 90 -2.78 2.42 7.48
N VAL A 91 -1.56 1.95 7.38
CA VAL A 91 -1.27 0.64 6.79
C VAL A 91 -0.65 -0.22 7.89
N SER A 92 -1.28 -1.35 8.18
CA SER A 92 -0.76 -2.32 9.16
C SER A 92 -0.14 -3.48 8.40
N LEU A 93 1.16 -3.63 8.52
CA LEU A 93 1.91 -4.65 7.81
C LEU A 93 2.06 -5.89 8.68
N SER A 94 1.81 -7.04 8.09
CA SER A 94 1.94 -8.33 8.76
C SER A 94 3.21 -9.03 8.30
N GLN A 95 3.93 -9.63 9.24
CA GLN A 95 5.14 -10.41 8.93
C GLN A 95 4.84 -11.90 8.80
N SER A 96 3.57 -12.26 8.58
CA SER A 96 3.14 -13.66 8.45
C SER A 96 3.63 -14.34 7.18
N GLY A 97 4.07 -13.56 6.20
CA GLY A 97 4.44 -14.08 4.88
C GLY A 97 3.30 -14.13 3.89
N ASP A 98 2.09 -13.76 4.30
CA ASP A 98 0.92 -13.70 3.43
C ASP A 98 0.53 -12.26 3.19
N MET A 99 0.75 -11.76 1.98
CA MET A 99 0.50 -10.34 1.67
C MET A 99 -0.97 -9.95 1.76
N SER A 100 -1.90 -10.90 1.69
CA SER A 100 -3.32 -10.60 1.84
C SER A 100 -3.69 -10.26 3.29
N THR A 101 -2.78 -10.46 4.25
CA THR A 101 -3.00 -10.08 5.65
C THR A 101 -2.59 -8.65 5.95
N HIS A 102 -1.98 -7.95 5.01
CA HIS A 102 -1.70 -6.52 5.19
C HIS A 102 -3.02 -5.75 5.18
N ASP A 103 -3.21 -4.90 6.16
CA ASP A 103 -4.45 -4.12 6.30
C ASP A 103 -4.23 -2.69 5.84
N ILE A 104 -5.09 -2.24 4.94
CA ILE A 104 -5.09 -0.86 4.42
C ILE A 104 -6.34 -0.18 4.98
N ASP A 105 -6.16 0.66 5.97
CA ASP A 105 -7.28 1.35 6.61
C ASP A 105 -7.57 2.66 5.89
N ASP A 106 -8.59 2.64 5.04
CA ASP A 106 -9.06 3.81 4.31
C ASP A 106 -10.39 4.35 4.87
N GLN A 107 -10.77 3.94 6.08
CA GLN A 107 -12.01 4.37 6.72
C GLN A 107 -11.93 5.86 7.06
N SER A 108 -12.67 6.59 6.37
CA SER A 108 -12.81 8.00 6.69
C SER A 108 -13.95 8.16 7.66
N ASP A 109 -14.34 7.77 7.73
CA ASP A 109 -15.34 7.96 8.21
C ASP A 109 -16.23 7.86 8.42
N GLY A 110 -16.30 7.42 8.01
CA GLY A 110 -17.04 7.25 8.10
C GLY A 110 -17.72 7.04 8.45
N GLY A 111 -17.64 6.92 8.31
CA GLY A 111 -18.32 6.75 8.48
C GLY A 111 -18.96 6.60 9.03
N PHE A 112 -18.77 6.76 9.12
CA PHE A 112 -19.42 6.68 9.50
C PHE A 112 -20.14 6.64 9.89
N ASP A 113 -20.16 6.75 9.94
CA ASP A 113 -20.86 6.73 10.14
C ASP A 113 -21.66 6.44 10.41
N MET A 114 -21.72 6.41 10.47
CA MET A 114 -22.46 6.20 10.55
C MET A 114 -23.15 6.00 11.12
N SER A 115 -23.03 6.05 11.27
CA SER A 115 -23.73 5.99 11.66
C SER A 115 -24.46 6.06 12.14
N LEU A 116 -24.46 6.23 12.41
CA LEU A 116 -25.24 6.49 12.61
C LEU A 116 -26.12 6.39 12.76
N PHE A 117 -26.36 6.45 12.74
CA PHE A 117 -27.15 6.46 12.56
C PHE A 117 -27.85 6.36 12.90
#